data_1650b94bb1c8af58855b35ac5befdb5a
#
_entry.id   1650b94bb1c8af58855b35ac5befdb5a
#
_cell.length_a   1.000
_cell.length_b   1.000
_cell.length_c   1.000
_cell.angle_alpha   90.00
_cell.angle_beta   90.00
_cell.angle_gamma   90.00
#
_symmetry.space_group_name_H-M   'P 1'
#
loop_
_entity.id
_entity.type
_entity.pdbx_description
1 polymer ?
#
loop_
_entity_poly.entity_id
_entity_poly.type
_entity_poly.pdbx_seq_one_letter_code
_entity_poly.pdbx_strand_id
1 'polypeptide(L)'
;MEAALKALSGGRDTIFWPHGEITAVFRNLAQEKKSHEVVCETGNRIVLGVSAYQPASDYDSYIQRANTSISSKEAIVIESSQGLSHLDKLEAESIHIMREVMAQAENPVMLYSVGKDSSVMLHLAKKAFYPSPPPFPLMHVDTRWKFQEMYQFRDAAVAECGMDLIVHINPEGVEKNINPFDHGSSLHTDVMKTEGLKQALDKYGFDVAFGGARRDEEKSRAKERVFSFRTNTHRWDPKNQRPELWNLYNGYKAKGDSIRVFPLSNWTELDIWQYIYRESIPIVPLYYAAERPVVERDGMLIMVDDDRMKLHEDEKIKIKQVRFRTLGCYPLTGAVESDADDLSSIVLELLQSRTSERQGRAIDSDSSGSMEKKKQEGYF
;
A
#
# COMPACT_ATOMS: atom_id res chain seq x y z
N MET A 1 -17.51 9.68 -23.21
CA MET A 1 -16.62 10.31 -22.20
C MET A 1 -16.35 11.76 -22.56
N GLU A 2 -15.75 12.07 -23.73
CA GLU A 2 -15.43 13.43 -24.16
C GLU A 2 -16.62 14.39 -24.06
N ALA A 3 -17.79 14.02 -24.59
CA ALA A 3 -19.00 14.84 -24.52
C ALA A 3 -19.42 15.15 -23.07
N ALA A 4 -19.28 14.19 -22.16
CA ALA A 4 -19.60 14.40 -20.75
C ALA A 4 -18.59 15.35 -20.07
N LEU A 5 -17.30 15.19 -20.33
CA LEU A 5 -16.27 16.08 -19.81
C LEU A 5 -16.44 17.50 -20.33
N LYS A 6 -16.77 17.64 -21.63
CA LYS A 6 -17.06 18.95 -22.23
C LYS A 6 -18.29 19.60 -21.63
N ALA A 7 -19.35 18.84 -21.41
CA ALA A 7 -20.57 19.34 -20.76
C ALA A 7 -20.31 19.81 -19.32
N LEU A 8 -19.52 19.03 -18.56
CA LEU A 8 -19.14 19.36 -17.18
C LEU A 8 -18.20 20.56 -17.08
N SER A 9 -17.28 20.70 -18.04
CA SER A 9 -16.32 21.83 -18.04
C SER A 9 -16.97 23.16 -18.40
N GLY A 10 -18.07 23.15 -19.13
CA GLY A 10 -18.74 24.38 -19.60
C GLY A 10 -17.82 25.27 -20.43
N GLY A 11 -16.81 24.70 -21.12
CA GLY A 11 -15.82 25.43 -21.91
C GLY A 11 -14.69 26.09 -21.12
N ARG A 12 -14.55 25.73 -19.86
CA ARG A 12 -13.46 26.20 -18.95
C ARG A 12 -12.37 25.14 -18.84
N ASP A 13 -11.14 25.56 -18.58
CA ASP A 13 -10.09 24.65 -18.15
C ASP A 13 -10.50 24.02 -16.81
N THR A 14 -10.63 22.70 -16.82
CA THR A 14 -11.22 21.97 -15.71
C THR A 14 -10.36 20.77 -15.36
N ILE A 15 -10.08 20.59 -14.08
CA ILE A 15 -9.39 19.42 -13.55
C ILE A 15 -10.47 18.41 -13.16
N PHE A 16 -10.39 17.20 -13.73
CA PHE A 16 -11.22 16.06 -13.38
C PHE A 16 -10.42 15.06 -12.57
N TRP A 17 -10.91 14.74 -11.38
CA TRP A 17 -10.30 13.74 -10.52
C TRP A 17 -11.08 12.43 -10.60
N PRO A 18 -10.63 11.43 -11.38
CA PRO A 18 -11.38 10.20 -11.58
C PRO A 18 -11.30 9.27 -10.37
N HIS A 19 -12.43 8.72 -9.96
CA HIS A 19 -12.56 7.72 -8.90
C HIS A 19 -13.41 6.54 -9.34
N GLY A 20 -13.20 5.37 -8.69
CA GLY A 20 -13.96 4.17 -8.96
C GLY A 20 -13.87 3.70 -10.42
N GLU A 21 -14.98 3.35 -11.03
CA GLU A 21 -15.04 2.82 -12.41
C GLU A 21 -14.50 3.79 -13.47
N ILE A 22 -14.62 5.09 -13.25
CA ILE A 22 -14.12 6.11 -14.18
C ILE A 22 -12.59 6.06 -14.25
N THR A 23 -11.91 5.69 -13.18
CA THR A 23 -10.46 5.49 -13.18
C THR A 23 -10.02 4.43 -14.19
N ALA A 24 -10.79 3.33 -14.33
CA ALA A 24 -10.50 2.29 -15.30
C ALA A 24 -10.60 2.82 -16.75
N VAL A 25 -11.55 3.71 -17.02
CA VAL A 25 -11.71 4.35 -18.34
C VAL A 25 -10.52 5.23 -18.66
N PHE A 26 -10.04 6.06 -17.73
CA PHE A 26 -8.85 6.90 -17.93
C PHE A 26 -7.58 6.08 -18.06
N ARG A 27 -7.45 5.00 -17.29
CA ARG A 27 -6.33 4.05 -17.41
C ARG A 27 -6.27 3.42 -18.82
N ASN A 28 -7.40 2.94 -19.33
CA ASN A 28 -7.47 2.38 -20.69
C ASN A 28 -7.09 3.42 -21.72
N LEU A 29 -7.58 4.65 -21.58
CA LEU A 29 -7.26 5.74 -22.50
C LEU A 29 -5.75 6.07 -22.51
N ALA A 30 -5.13 6.18 -21.33
CA ALA A 30 -3.69 6.41 -21.21
C ALA A 30 -2.86 5.30 -21.85
N GLN A 31 -3.28 4.04 -21.67
CA GLN A 31 -2.62 2.87 -22.23
C GLN A 31 -2.74 2.79 -23.77
N GLU A 32 -3.91 3.10 -24.30
CA GLU A 32 -4.13 3.09 -25.76
C GLU A 32 -3.28 4.14 -26.47
N LYS A 33 -3.23 5.33 -25.89
CA LYS A 33 -2.53 6.48 -26.51
C LYS A 33 -1.04 6.51 -26.21
N LYS A 34 -0.56 5.79 -25.18
CA LYS A 34 0.85 5.82 -24.72
C LYS A 34 1.37 7.24 -24.54
N SER A 35 0.50 8.14 -24.11
CA SER A 35 0.77 9.58 -24.00
C SER A 35 0.02 10.13 -22.79
N HIS A 36 0.61 11.13 -22.14
CA HIS A 36 -0.04 11.92 -21.10
C HIS A 36 -1.05 12.92 -21.67
N GLU A 37 -1.05 13.09 -22.99
CA GLU A 37 -1.92 14.02 -23.69
C GLU A 37 -2.80 13.26 -24.67
N VAL A 38 -4.09 13.50 -24.61
CA VAL A 38 -5.08 12.94 -25.51
C VAL A 38 -5.77 14.08 -26.23
N VAL A 39 -5.57 14.17 -27.54
CA VAL A 39 -6.33 15.08 -28.40
C VAL A 39 -7.60 14.37 -28.80
N CYS A 40 -8.74 14.95 -28.42
CA CYS A 40 -10.05 14.43 -28.73
C CYS A 40 -10.46 14.74 -30.19
N GLU A 41 -11.42 13.99 -30.74
CA GLU A 41 -11.93 14.22 -32.12
C GLU A 41 -12.47 15.65 -32.32
N THR A 42 -12.91 16.31 -31.26
CA THR A 42 -13.38 17.70 -31.27
C THR A 42 -12.25 18.74 -31.21
N GLY A 43 -10.97 18.30 -31.15
CA GLY A 43 -9.81 19.18 -31.01
C GLY A 43 -9.50 19.62 -29.56
N ASN A 44 -10.32 19.22 -28.59
CA ASN A 44 -10.02 19.49 -27.17
C ASN A 44 -8.84 18.61 -26.74
N ARG A 45 -8.01 19.16 -25.85
CA ARG A 45 -6.87 18.44 -25.24
C ARG A 45 -7.23 18.01 -23.84
N ILE A 46 -7.02 16.73 -23.52
CA ILE A 46 -7.08 16.20 -22.16
C ILE A 46 -5.65 15.86 -21.79
N VAL A 47 -5.11 16.56 -20.81
CA VAL A 47 -3.79 16.27 -20.24
C VAL A 47 -4.01 15.41 -19.01
N LEU A 48 -3.43 14.21 -19.00
CA LEU A 48 -3.41 13.35 -17.83
C LEU A 48 -2.26 13.81 -16.94
N GLY A 49 -2.59 14.36 -15.81
CA GLY A 49 -1.65 14.85 -14.83
C GLY A 49 -2.08 14.50 -13.41
N VAL A 50 -1.14 14.54 -12.49
CA VAL A 50 -1.42 14.46 -11.07
C VAL A 50 -1.36 15.85 -10.51
N SER A 51 -2.49 16.34 -9.99
CA SER A 51 -2.54 17.64 -9.33
C SER A 51 -2.23 17.47 -7.85
N ALA A 52 -1.24 18.20 -7.36
CA ALA A 52 -1.02 18.31 -5.93
C ALA A 52 -2.23 18.98 -5.27
N TYR A 53 -2.82 18.32 -4.30
CA TYR A 53 -3.58 19.03 -3.29
C TYR A 53 -2.55 19.66 -2.36
N GLN A 54 -2.23 20.92 -2.61
CA GLN A 54 -1.32 21.64 -1.73
C GLN A 54 -2.03 21.99 -0.42
N PRO A 55 -1.35 21.92 0.72
CA PRO A 55 -1.90 22.37 1.99
C PRO A 55 -2.41 23.82 1.88
N ALA A 56 -3.38 24.15 2.70
CA ALA A 56 -4.10 25.43 2.66
C ALA A 56 -3.21 26.70 2.65
N SER A 57 -1.94 26.61 3.04
CA SER A 57 -0.97 27.72 2.97
C SER A 57 -0.63 28.19 1.54
N ASP A 58 -0.78 27.32 0.54
CA ASP A 58 -0.50 27.66 -0.86
C ASP A 58 -1.79 27.86 -1.69
N TYR A 59 -2.95 27.64 -1.09
CA TYR A 59 -4.25 27.76 -1.74
C TYR A 59 -4.48 29.20 -2.22
N ASP A 60 -4.06 30.19 -1.43
CA ASP A 60 -4.20 31.61 -1.79
C ASP A 60 -3.32 32.01 -2.97
N SER A 61 -2.13 31.42 -3.10
CA SER A 61 -1.25 31.67 -4.26
C SER A 61 -1.78 31.01 -5.54
N TYR A 62 -2.47 29.88 -5.41
CA TYR A 62 -3.11 29.20 -6.54
C TYR A 62 -4.36 29.93 -7.00
N ILE A 63 -5.19 30.42 -6.07
CA ILE A 63 -6.35 31.27 -6.36
C ILE A 63 -5.92 32.61 -6.96
N GLN A 64 -4.83 33.22 -6.49
CA GLN A 64 -4.29 34.44 -7.10
C GLN A 64 -3.82 34.22 -8.54
N ARG A 65 -3.18 33.07 -8.84
CA ARG A 65 -2.78 32.71 -10.22
C ARG A 65 -4.00 32.39 -11.10
N ALA A 66 -5.00 31.70 -10.57
CA ALA A 66 -6.23 31.41 -11.29
C ALA A 66 -7.05 32.70 -11.53
N ASN A 67 -7.09 33.60 -10.55
CA ASN A 67 -7.84 34.88 -10.66
C ASN A 67 -7.13 35.92 -11.55
N THR A 68 -5.83 35.82 -11.77
CA THR A 68 -5.10 36.68 -12.76
C THR A 68 -5.37 36.23 -14.19
N SER A 69 -5.85 35.03 -14.45
CA SER A 69 -6.24 34.54 -15.78
C SER A 69 -7.74 34.64 -16.07
N ILE A 70 -8.56 35.02 -15.09
CA ILE A 70 -10.01 35.18 -15.24
C ILE A 70 -10.35 36.67 -15.13
N SER A 71 -10.41 37.37 -16.30
CA SER A 71 -11.06 38.67 -16.36
C SER A 71 -12.55 38.47 -16.08
N SER A 72 -12.99 39.09 -14.98
CA SER A 72 -14.36 39.46 -14.62
C SER A 72 -15.49 38.82 -15.46
N LYS A 73 -16.01 37.68 -15.06
CA LYS A 73 -17.40 37.26 -15.21
C LYS A 73 -17.80 36.51 -13.96
N GLU A 74 -18.95 36.90 -13.42
CA GLU A 74 -19.57 36.46 -12.17
C GLU A 74 -19.19 35.02 -11.76
N ALA A 75 -18.59 34.88 -10.59
CA ALA A 75 -18.34 33.61 -9.97
C ALA A 75 -19.68 32.93 -9.72
N ILE A 76 -20.01 31.93 -10.54
CA ILE A 76 -21.04 30.96 -10.17
C ILE A 76 -20.47 30.21 -8.99
N VAL A 77 -20.99 30.50 -7.80
CA VAL A 77 -20.78 29.65 -6.62
C VAL A 77 -21.36 28.30 -6.98
N ILE A 78 -20.49 27.36 -7.41
CA ILE A 78 -20.84 25.96 -7.45
C ILE A 78 -20.98 25.59 -5.98
N GLU A 79 -22.22 25.46 -5.50
CA GLU A 79 -22.49 24.79 -4.23
C GLU A 79 -21.69 23.46 -4.31
N SER A 80 -20.66 23.34 -3.48
CA SER A 80 -19.89 22.11 -3.35
C SER A 80 -20.91 21.01 -3.12
N SER A 81 -20.95 20.02 -3.99
CA SER A 81 -21.80 18.85 -3.78
C SER A 81 -21.53 18.38 -2.35
N GLN A 82 -22.56 18.37 -1.49
CA GLN A 82 -22.47 18.10 -0.06
C GLN A 82 -22.07 16.63 0.24
N GLY A 83 -21.24 16.00 -0.59
CA GLY A 83 -20.81 14.63 -0.47
C GLY A 83 -19.30 14.51 -0.21
N LEU A 84 -18.92 13.60 0.66
CA LEU A 84 -17.52 13.21 0.85
C LEU A 84 -16.92 12.72 -0.49
N SER A 85 -15.68 13.10 -0.78
CA SER A 85 -14.95 12.54 -1.91
C SER A 85 -14.73 11.03 -1.73
N HIS A 86 -14.31 10.34 -2.79
CA HIS A 86 -14.02 8.91 -2.70
C HIS A 86 -12.94 8.62 -1.64
N LEU A 87 -11.83 9.36 -1.64
CA LEU A 87 -10.78 9.18 -0.66
C LEU A 87 -11.23 9.53 0.77
N ASP A 88 -12.12 10.53 0.95
CA ASP A 88 -12.65 10.85 2.28
C ASP A 88 -13.56 9.73 2.82
N LYS A 89 -14.31 9.06 1.93
CA LYS A 89 -15.12 7.89 2.30
C LYS A 89 -14.24 6.72 2.73
N LEU A 90 -13.18 6.43 1.98
CA LEU A 90 -12.22 5.38 2.32
C LEU A 90 -11.48 5.69 3.63
N GLU A 91 -11.08 6.94 3.84
CA GLU A 91 -10.47 7.40 5.09
C GLU A 91 -11.44 7.22 6.27
N ALA A 92 -12.68 7.69 6.14
CA ALA A 92 -13.70 7.59 7.19
C ALA A 92 -14.00 6.12 7.53
N GLU A 93 -14.11 5.24 6.53
CA GLU A 93 -14.29 3.80 6.72
C GLU A 93 -13.13 3.18 7.47
N SER A 94 -11.88 3.47 7.06
CA SER A 94 -10.69 2.94 7.73
C SER A 94 -10.57 3.41 9.18
N ILE A 95 -10.85 4.68 9.46
CA ILE A 95 -10.88 5.23 10.82
C ILE A 95 -11.97 4.57 11.66
N HIS A 96 -13.16 4.36 11.09
CA HIS A 96 -14.25 3.65 11.75
C HIS A 96 -13.83 2.23 12.12
N ILE A 97 -13.25 1.46 11.18
CA ILE A 97 -12.76 0.11 11.42
C ILE A 97 -11.75 0.07 12.57
N MET A 98 -10.79 0.99 12.60
CA MET A 98 -9.78 1.04 13.66
C MET A 98 -10.40 1.32 15.04
N ARG A 99 -11.38 2.22 15.10
CA ARG A 99 -12.10 2.55 16.34
C ARG A 99 -12.98 1.39 16.82
N GLU A 100 -13.65 0.68 15.90
CA GLU A 100 -14.43 -0.53 16.23
C GLU A 100 -13.55 -1.63 16.84
N VAL A 101 -12.35 -1.82 16.33
CA VAL A 101 -11.38 -2.76 16.93
C VAL A 101 -11.07 -2.36 18.36
N MET A 102 -10.77 -1.09 18.62
CA MET A 102 -10.43 -0.63 19.97
C MET A 102 -11.57 -0.76 20.98
N ALA A 103 -12.81 -0.75 20.51
CA ALA A 103 -13.97 -0.98 21.35
C ALA A 103 -14.15 -2.45 21.75
N GLN A 104 -13.54 -3.40 21.05
CA GLN A 104 -13.82 -4.84 21.17
C GLN A 104 -12.58 -5.71 21.41
N ALA A 105 -11.37 -5.22 21.09
CA ALA A 105 -10.11 -5.94 21.29
C ALA A 105 -9.61 -5.78 22.73
N GLU A 106 -8.97 -6.82 23.25
CA GLU A 106 -8.32 -6.77 24.57
C GLU A 106 -6.86 -6.32 24.45
N ASN A 107 -6.15 -6.79 23.43
CA ASN A 107 -4.73 -6.52 23.20
C ASN A 107 -4.42 -6.41 21.72
N PRO A 108 -4.76 -5.30 21.05
CA PRO A 108 -4.51 -5.10 19.63
C PRO A 108 -3.07 -4.70 19.32
N VAL A 109 -2.61 -5.00 18.10
CA VAL A 109 -1.30 -4.61 17.57
C VAL A 109 -1.42 -4.19 16.11
N MET A 110 -0.61 -3.22 15.65
CA MET A 110 -0.52 -2.89 14.24
C MET A 110 0.76 -3.46 13.64
N LEU A 111 0.60 -4.30 12.60
CA LEU A 111 1.73 -4.81 11.85
C LEU A 111 2.33 -3.70 10.98
N TYR A 112 3.60 -3.40 11.20
CA TYR A 112 4.33 -2.36 10.48
C TYR A 112 5.41 -2.97 9.60
N SER A 113 5.08 -3.23 8.35
CA SER A 113 5.99 -3.83 7.36
C SER A 113 6.90 -2.82 6.67
N VAL A 114 6.75 -1.54 6.97
CA VAL A 114 7.49 -0.41 6.37
C VAL A 114 7.17 -0.19 4.87
N GLY A 115 6.15 -0.85 4.35
CA GLY A 115 5.64 -0.64 3.00
C GLY A 115 4.66 0.54 2.92
N LYS A 116 4.33 1.00 1.70
CA LYS A 116 3.38 2.09 1.45
C LYS A 116 2.04 1.91 2.16
N ASP A 117 1.49 0.69 2.14
CA ASP A 117 0.20 0.37 2.76
C ASP A 117 0.27 0.49 4.29
N SER A 118 1.35 0.02 4.92
CA SER A 118 1.55 0.17 6.36
C SER A 118 1.84 1.61 6.78
N SER A 119 2.45 2.43 5.91
CA SER A 119 2.62 3.86 6.15
C SER A 119 1.27 4.60 6.10
N VAL A 120 0.40 4.25 5.15
CA VAL A 120 -0.98 4.78 5.11
C VAL A 120 -1.77 4.34 6.34
N MET A 121 -1.68 3.07 6.77
CA MET A 121 -2.33 2.61 7.99
C MET A 121 -1.86 3.38 9.23
N LEU A 122 -0.55 3.62 9.36
CA LEU A 122 -0.01 4.39 10.48
C LEU A 122 -0.55 5.83 10.48
N HIS A 123 -0.60 6.47 9.32
CA HIS A 123 -1.19 7.79 9.17
C HIS A 123 -2.68 7.82 9.56
N LEU A 124 -3.46 6.86 9.10
CA LEU A 124 -4.88 6.70 9.45
C LEU A 124 -5.07 6.44 10.94
N ALA A 125 -4.20 5.64 11.57
CA ALA A 125 -4.24 5.41 13.00
C ALA A 125 -3.96 6.70 13.79
N LYS A 126 -2.97 7.50 13.40
CA LYS A 126 -2.72 8.83 13.98
C LYS A 126 -3.96 9.72 13.88
N LYS A 127 -4.64 9.74 12.73
CA LYS A 127 -5.90 10.50 12.55
C LYS A 127 -7.05 9.94 13.40
N ALA A 128 -7.18 8.61 13.50
CA ALA A 128 -8.27 7.95 14.22
C ALA A 128 -8.28 8.29 15.71
N PHE A 129 -7.10 8.47 16.30
CA PHE A 129 -6.96 8.67 17.76
C PHE A 129 -6.47 10.07 18.15
N TYR A 130 -6.27 10.96 17.18
CA TYR A 130 -5.88 12.35 17.46
C TYR A 130 -6.80 13.00 18.51
N PRO A 131 -6.25 13.76 19.50
CA PRO A 131 -4.86 14.19 19.64
C PRO A 131 -3.92 13.22 20.38
N SER A 132 -4.43 12.09 20.88
CA SER A 132 -3.62 11.07 21.55
C SER A 132 -2.90 10.18 20.53
N PRO A 133 -1.76 9.56 20.90
CA PRO A 133 -1.18 8.50 20.07
C PRO A 133 -2.13 7.31 19.98
N PRO A 134 -2.03 6.49 18.92
CA PRO A 134 -2.80 5.25 18.82
C PRO A 134 -2.55 4.35 20.04
N PRO A 135 -3.62 3.78 20.65
CA PRO A 135 -3.52 3.05 21.92
C PRO A 135 -3.11 1.57 21.75
N PHE A 136 -2.20 1.30 20.83
CA PHE A 136 -1.64 -0.03 20.55
C PHE A 136 -0.21 0.11 20.02
N PRO A 137 0.66 -0.91 20.21
CA PRO A 137 2.02 -0.88 19.69
C PRO A 137 2.07 -1.19 18.19
N LEU A 138 3.18 -0.80 17.56
CA LEU A 138 3.60 -1.29 16.27
C LEU A 138 4.38 -2.60 16.44
N MET A 139 4.22 -3.54 15.50
CA MET A 139 5.02 -4.76 15.47
C MET A 139 5.65 -4.97 14.09
N HIS A 140 6.96 -5.10 14.08
CA HIS A 140 7.75 -5.44 12.91
C HIS A 140 8.26 -6.88 13.03
N VAL A 141 7.79 -7.76 12.13
CA VAL A 141 8.38 -9.11 11.99
C VAL A 141 9.60 -8.98 11.08
N ASP A 142 10.77 -9.03 11.68
CA ASP A 142 12.03 -8.86 10.98
C ASP A 142 12.56 -10.21 10.49
N THR A 143 12.68 -10.33 9.18
CA THR A 143 13.24 -11.50 8.51
C THR A 143 14.76 -11.45 8.39
N ARG A 144 15.41 -10.39 8.89
CA ARG A 144 16.85 -10.05 8.76
C ARG A 144 17.30 -9.75 7.31
N TRP A 145 16.36 -9.77 6.35
CA TRP A 145 16.64 -9.59 4.92
C TRP A 145 15.83 -8.44 4.32
N LYS A 146 15.57 -7.39 5.11
CA LYS A 146 14.99 -6.14 4.60
C LYS A 146 16.08 -5.26 4.02
N PHE A 147 15.71 -4.36 3.12
CA PHE A 147 16.62 -3.32 2.63
C PHE A 147 17.09 -2.41 3.77
N GLN A 148 18.32 -1.93 3.71
CA GLN A 148 18.87 -1.04 4.74
C GLN A 148 18.05 0.25 4.89
N GLU A 149 17.59 0.82 3.77
CA GLU A 149 16.71 2.00 3.77
C GLU A 149 15.40 1.74 4.53
N MET A 150 14.87 0.50 4.52
CA MET A 150 13.66 0.17 5.28
C MET A 150 13.89 0.18 6.79
N TYR A 151 15.04 -0.29 7.27
CA TYR A 151 15.38 -0.24 8.70
C TYR A 151 15.52 1.20 9.18
N GLN A 152 16.25 2.03 8.43
CA GLN A 152 16.44 3.44 8.75
C GLN A 152 15.11 4.20 8.77
N PHE A 153 14.28 3.99 7.75
CA PHE A 153 12.96 4.61 7.67
C PHE A 153 12.04 4.16 8.80
N ARG A 154 12.02 2.86 9.14
CA ARG A 154 11.24 2.31 10.26
C ARG A 154 11.54 3.04 11.56
N ASP A 155 12.83 3.13 11.90
CA ASP A 155 13.26 3.69 13.17
C ASP A 155 12.95 5.19 13.24
N ALA A 156 13.12 5.92 12.13
CA ALA A 156 12.75 7.33 12.04
C ALA A 156 11.21 7.55 12.17
N ALA A 157 10.40 6.76 11.46
CA ALA A 157 8.94 6.87 11.49
C ALA A 157 8.38 6.55 12.89
N VAL A 158 8.95 5.56 13.57
CA VAL A 158 8.55 5.20 14.94
C VAL A 158 8.91 6.29 15.93
N ALA A 159 10.11 6.86 15.82
CA ALA A 159 10.53 7.99 16.66
C ALA A 159 9.60 9.21 16.50
N GLU A 160 9.15 9.48 15.27
CA GLU A 160 8.23 10.59 14.98
C GLU A 160 6.82 10.35 15.52
N CYS A 161 6.29 9.13 15.41
CA CYS A 161 4.90 8.86 15.80
C CYS A 161 4.68 8.67 17.31
N GLY A 162 5.75 8.50 18.10
CA GLY A 162 5.68 8.32 19.55
C GLY A 162 4.97 7.02 19.99
N MET A 163 4.92 6.01 19.13
CA MET A 163 4.36 4.70 19.44
C MET A 163 5.46 3.71 19.81
N ASP A 164 5.13 2.73 20.64
CA ASP A 164 6.04 1.63 20.94
C ASP A 164 6.21 0.72 19.73
N LEU A 165 7.46 0.30 19.45
CA LEU A 165 7.80 -0.66 18.42
C LEU A 165 8.28 -1.97 19.01
N ILE A 166 7.61 -3.05 18.67
CA ILE A 166 8.04 -4.42 18.95
C ILE A 166 8.69 -4.97 17.70
N VAL A 167 9.96 -5.34 17.77
CA VAL A 167 10.67 -6.05 16.70
C VAL A 167 10.78 -7.52 17.09
N HIS A 168 10.23 -8.40 16.28
CA HIS A 168 10.30 -9.84 16.50
C HIS A 168 11.06 -10.52 15.36
N ILE A 169 12.04 -11.34 15.73
CA ILE A 169 12.79 -12.22 14.82
C ILE A 169 12.53 -13.65 15.27
N ASN A 170 12.24 -14.55 14.34
CA ASN A 170 12.08 -15.96 14.67
C ASN A 170 13.41 -16.56 15.18
N PRO A 171 13.52 -16.95 16.47
CA PRO A 171 14.78 -17.44 17.04
C PRO A 171 15.22 -18.76 16.43
N GLU A 172 14.30 -19.65 16.08
CA GLU A 172 14.62 -20.92 15.42
C GLU A 172 15.19 -20.72 14.02
N GLY A 173 14.63 -19.74 13.27
CA GLY A 173 15.14 -19.37 11.96
C GLY A 173 16.54 -18.76 12.03
N VAL A 174 16.85 -18.04 13.11
CA VAL A 174 18.19 -17.51 13.37
C VAL A 174 19.16 -18.63 13.70
N GLU A 175 18.80 -19.54 14.60
CA GLU A 175 19.64 -20.69 14.99
C GLU A 175 19.98 -21.57 13.78
N LYS A 176 19.01 -21.84 12.92
CA LYS A 176 19.17 -22.62 11.69
C LYS A 176 19.77 -21.83 10.53
N ASN A 177 20.13 -20.55 10.73
CA ASN A 177 20.63 -19.63 9.72
C ASN A 177 19.80 -19.61 8.43
N ILE A 178 18.46 -19.62 8.57
CA ILE A 178 17.53 -19.62 7.43
C ILE A 178 17.69 -18.32 6.65
N ASN A 179 18.05 -18.43 5.38
CA ASN A 179 18.26 -17.32 4.48
C ASN A 179 17.70 -17.61 3.07
N PRO A 180 17.40 -16.58 2.27
CA PRO A 180 16.76 -16.77 0.96
C PRO A 180 17.66 -17.42 -0.09
N PHE A 181 18.98 -17.35 0.04
CA PHE A 181 19.91 -17.92 -0.95
C PHE A 181 20.06 -19.44 -0.82
N ASP A 182 20.25 -19.91 0.42
CA ASP A 182 20.53 -21.31 0.67
C ASP A 182 19.25 -22.14 0.81
N HIS A 183 18.12 -21.51 1.17
CA HIS A 183 16.87 -22.19 1.51
C HIS A 183 15.70 -21.84 0.55
N GLY A 184 15.91 -20.87 -0.35
CA GLY A 184 14.86 -20.41 -1.28
C GLY A 184 13.80 -19.52 -0.65
N SER A 185 12.97 -18.93 -1.51
CA SER A 185 11.96 -17.93 -1.13
C SER A 185 10.86 -18.52 -0.24
N SER A 186 10.40 -19.74 -0.52
CA SER A 186 9.29 -20.35 0.18
C SER A 186 9.65 -20.67 1.63
N LEU A 187 10.69 -21.45 1.87
CA LEU A 187 11.09 -21.84 3.23
C LEU A 187 11.50 -20.63 4.08
N HIS A 188 12.26 -19.70 3.49
CA HIS A 188 12.61 -18.46 4.19
C HIS A 188 11.37 -17.66 4.60
N THR A 189 10.37 -17.51 3.71
CA THR A 189 9.13 -16.79 4.02
C THR A 189 8.31 -17.52 5.09
N ASP A 190 8.18 -18.83 4.98
CA ASP A 190 7.38 -19.63 5.91
C ASP A 190 7.98 -19.57 7.32
N VAL A 191 9.29 -19.76 7.46
CA VAL A 191 9.96 -19.77 8.77
C VAL A 191 10.10 -18.35 9.32
N MET A 192 10.71 -17.43 8.56
CA MET A 192 11.08 -16.12 9.11
C MET A 192 9.91 -15.15 9.20
N LYS A 193 8.90 -15.28 8.33
CA LYS A 193 7.76 -14.37 8.30
C LYS A 193 6.50 -15.01 8.90
N THR A 194 6.05 -16.17 8.39
CA THR A 194 4.77 -16.76 8.81
C THR A 194 4.86 -17.30 10.23
N GLU A 195 5.82 -18.17 10.51
CA GLU A 195 6.02 -18.70 11.87
C GLU A 195 6.49 -17.61 12.83
N GLY A 196 7.37 -16.69 12.38
CA GLY A 196 7.77 -15.54 13.18
C GLY A 196 6.59 -14.67 13.61
N LEU A 197 5.60 -14.44 12.73
CA LEU A 197 4.39 -13.72 13.09
C LEU A 197 3.55 -14.48 14.14
N LYS A 198 3.33 -15.78 13.95
CA LYS A 198 2.56 -16.60 14.91
C LYS A 198 3.22 -16.56 16.29
N GLN A 199 4.54 -16.80 16.34
CA GLN A 199 5.32 -16.72 17.58
C GLN A 199 5.18 -15.37 18.29
N ALA A 200 5.22 -14.27 17.51
CA ALA A 200 5.08 -12.94 18.09
C ALA A 200 3.69 -12.72 18.69
N LEU A 201 2.64 -13.11 17.97
CA LEU A 201 1.27 -12.94 18.43
C LEU A 201 1.01 -13.75 19.72
N ASP A 202 1.48 -15.00 19.76
CA ASP A 202 1.33 -15.86 20.93
C ASP A 202 2.17 -15.36 22.11
N LYS A 203 3.43 -14.98 21.86
CA LYS A 203 4.35 -14.48 22.88
C LYS A 203 3.83 -13.26 23.61
N TYR A 204 3.24 -12.32 22.89
CA TYR A 204 2.73 -11.07 23.43
C TYR A 204 1.24 -11.10 23.74
N GLY A 205 0.55 -12.21 23.41
CA GLY A 205 -0.87 -12.39 23.68
C GLY A 205 -1.77 -11.45 22.87
N PHE A 206 -1.38 -11.10 21.65
CA PHE A 206 -2.19 -10.24 20.79
C PHE A 206 -3.41 -10.98 20.26
N ASP A 207 -4.58 -10.41 20.50
CA ASP A 207 -5.86 -10.95 20.07
C ASP A 207 -6.36 -10.36 18.75
N VAL A 208 -5.91 -9.16 18.39
CA VAL A 208 -6.19 -8.50 17.12
C VAL A 208 -4.92 -7.94 16.49
N ALA A 209 -4.74 -8.15 15.19
CA ALA A 209 -3.63 -7.57 14.43
C ALA A 209 -4.13 -6.84 13.19
N PHE A 210 -3.86 -5.54 13.13
CA PHE A 210 -4.09 -4.74 11.92
C PHE A 210 -3.09 -5.06 10.84
N GLY A 211 -3.54 -5.18 9.60
CA GLY A 211 -2.71 -5.42 8.43
C GLY A 211 -3.13 -4.61 7.21
N GLY A 212 -2.16 -4.27 6.37
CA GLY A 212 -2.34 -3.41 5.20
C GLY A 212 -2.81 -4.14 3.94
N ALA A 213 -3.37 -5.33 4.05
CA ALA A 213 -3.83 -6.08 2.89
C ALA A 213 -5.08 -5.45 2.26
N ARG A 214 -5.12 -5.46 0.94
CA ARG A 214 -6.22 -4.94 0.13
C ARG A 214 -6.81 -6.05 -0.75
N ARG A 215 -8.12 -5.98 -1.02
CA ARG A 215 -8.79 -6.91 -1.93
C ARG A 215 -8.28 -6.81 -3.37
N ASP A 216 -7.76 -5.64 -3.75
CA ASP A 216 -7.22 -5.35 -5.08
C ASP A 216 -5.88 -6.07 -5.37
N GLU A 217 -5.13 -6.48 -4.34
CA GLU A 217 -3.79 -7.07 -4.51
C GLU A 217 -3.81 -8.41 -5.25
N GLU A 218 -4.73 -9.29 -4.87
CA GLU A 218 -4.81 -10.67 -5.39
C GLU A 218 -6.15 -11.33 -5.12
N LYS A 219 -6.48 -12.38 -5.90
CA LYS A 219 -7.75 -13.09 -5.80
C LYS A 219 -8.04 -13.67 -4.41
N SER A 220 -7.02 -14.14 -3.70
CA SER A 220 -7.20 -14.72 -2.37
C SER A 220 -7.54 -13.66 -1.33
N ARG A 221 -7.04 -12.43 -1.49
CA ARG A 221 -7.38 -11.26 -0.65
C ARG A 221 -8.84 -10.84 -0.83
N ALA A 222 -9.37 -10.95 -2.04
CA ALA A 222 -10.77 -10.61 -2.31
C ALA A 222 -11.78 -11.48 -1.52
N LYS A 223 -11.37 -12.65 -1.05
CA LYS A 223 -12.19 -13.57 -0.24
C LYS A 223 -12.16 -13.24 1.26
N GLU A 224 -11.18 -12.47 1.72
CA GLU A 224 -11.06 -12.13 3.14
C GLU A 224 -12.07 -11.05 3.54
N ARG A 225 -12.54 -11.14 4.78
CA ARG A 225 -13.35 -10.12 5.42
C ARG A 225 -12.45 -9.01 5.98
N VAL A 226 -13.04 -7.86 6.28
CA VAL A 226 -12.34 -6.79 7.00
C VAL A 226 -11.90 -7.30 8.38
N PHE A 227 -12.80 -7.99 9.11
CA PHE A 227 -12.49 -8.75 10.33
C PHE A 227 -12.32 -10.24 9.96
N SER A 228 -11.11 -10.65 9.69
CA SER A 228 -10.77 -12.00 9.26
C SER A 228 -10.39 -12.88 10.45
N PHE A 229 -11.31 -13.74 10.86
CA PHE A 229 -11.14 -14.60 12.03
C PHE A 229 -10.12 -15.71 11.79
N ARG A 230 -9.30 -15.96 12.80
CA ARG A 230 -8.30 -17.03 12.86
C ARG A 230 -8.56 -17.90 14.06
N THR A 231 -8.43 -19.19 13.89
CA THR A 231 -8.48 -20.16 15.00
C THR A 231 -7.30 -19.95 15.95
N ASN A 232 -7.34 -20.60 17.10
CA ASN A 232 -6.24 -20.67 18.07
C ASN A 232 -4.92 -21.23 17.49
N THR A 233 -4.94 -21.83 16.31
CA THR A 233 -3.75 -22.25 15.54
C THR A 233 -3.43 -21.29 14.38
N HIS A 234 -3.95 -20.07 14.40
CA HIS A 234 -3.83 -19.03 13.39
C HIS A 234 -4.38 -19.38 12.01
N ARG A 235 -5.17 -20.44 11.87
CA ARG A 235 -5.70 -20.89 10.57
C ARG A 235 -6.89 -20.03 10.14
N TRP A 236 -6.94 -19.72 8.86
CA TRP A 236 -8.07 -19.07 8.23
C TRP A 236 -9.00 -20.08 7.60
N ASP A 237 -10.28 -20.05 7.98
CA ASP A 237 -11.34 -20.83 7.35
C ASP A 237 -12.32 -19.89 6.65
N PRO A 238 -12.34 -19.86 5.31
CA PRO A 238 -13.23 -18.96 4.55
C PRO A 238 -14.71 -19.27 4.74
N LYS A 239 -15.06 -20.48 5.18
CA LYS A 239 -16.46 -20.89 5.40
C LYS A 239 -17.03 -20.41 6.73
N ASN A 240 -16.17 -20.15 7.70
CA ASN A 240 -16.53 -19.76 9.06
C ASN A 240 -16.23 -18.28 9.35
N GLN A 241 -16.35 -17.41 8.34
CA GLN A 241 -16.23 -15.97 8.50
C GLN A 241 -17.60 -15.32 8.70
N ARG A 242 -17.63 -14.24 9.48
CA ARG A 242 -18.87 -13.51 9.74
C ARG A 242 -19.23 -12.60 8.56
N PRO A 243 -20.52 -12.44 8.26
CA PRO A 243 -20.96 -11.42 7.30
C PRO A 243 -20.74 -10.01 7.87
N GLU A 244 -20.39 -9.08 6.99
CA GLU A 244 -20.14 -7.66 7.31
C GLU A 244 -21.15 -6.77 6.56
N LEU A 245 -22.43 -7.02 6.83
CA LEU A 245 -23.52 -6.27 6.21
C LEU A 245 -23.54 -4.84 6.80
N TRP A 246 -23.78 -3.86 5.93
CA TRP A 246 -23.88 -2.44 6.30
C TRP A 246 -22.66 -1.87 7.06
N ASN A 247 -21.47 -2.42 6.82
CA ASN A 247 -20.24 -2.05 7.54
C ASN A 247 -20.37 -2.20 9.07
N LEU A 248 -21.16 -3.16 9.52
CA LEU A 248 -21.22 -3.55 10.92
C LEU A 248 -20.22 -4.65 11.18
N TYR A 249 -19.30 -4.38 12.09
CA TYR A 249 -18.23 -5.29 12.48
C TYR A 249 -18.51 -5.90 13.84
N ASN A 250 -18.25 -7.18 14.00
CA ASN A 250 -18.41 -7.89 15.26
C ASN A 250 -17.10 -8.62 15.60
N GLY A 251 -16.35 -8.07 16.53
CA GLY A 251 -15.07 -8.60 17.01
C GLY A 251 -15.17 -9.67 18.10
N TYR A 252 -16.39 -10.12 18.47
CA TYR A 252 -16.53 -11.20 19.45
C TYR A 252 -15.86 -12.48 18.93
N LYS A 253 -15.00 -13.09 19.73
CA LYS A 253 -14.23 -14.27 19.39
C LYS A 253 -14.22 -15.31 20.50
N ALA A 254 -13.99 -16.57 20.19
CA ALA A 254 -13.77 -17.60 21.17
C ALA A 254 -12.41 -17.42 21.85
N LYS A 255 -12.27 -17.98 23.04
CA LYS A 255 -11.00 -17.92 23.78
C LYS A 255 -9.90 -18.63 22.97
N GLY A 256 -8.81 -17.91 22.74
CA GLY A 256 -7.66 -18.37 21.97
C GLY A 256 -7.73 -18.05 20.48
N ASP A 257 -8.89 -17.68 19.93
CA ASP A 257 -9.00 -17.20 18.56
C ASP A 257 -8.46 -15.77 18.45
N SER A 258 -8.03 -15.39 17.25
CA SER A 258 -7.55 -14.05 16.93
C SER A 258 -8.22 -13.48 15.68
N ILE A 259 -8.11 -12.17 15.49
CA ILE A 259 -8.66 -11.50 14.32
C ILE A 259 -7.55 -10.76 13.58
N ARG A 260 -7.48 -10.94 12.26
CA ARG A 260 -6.73 -10.04 11.38
C ARG A 260 -7.68 -8.98 10.86
N VAL A 261 -7.35 -7.71 11.06
CA VAL A 261 -8.19 -6.61 10.61
C VAL A 261 -7.51 -5.85 9.49
N PHE A 262 -8.25 -5.61 8.42
CA PHE A 262 -7.76 -4.98 7.19
C PHE A 262 -8.45 -3.64 6.92
N PRO A 263 -8.01 -2.54 7.53
CA PRO A 263 -8.65 -1.23 7.36
C PRO A 263 -8.59 -0.72 5.91
N LEU A 264 -7.61 -1.18 5.13
CA LEU A 264 -7.42 -0.81 3.72
C LEU A 264 -8.09 -1.78 2.75
N SER A 265 -8.95 -2.68 3.22
CA SER A 265 -9.52 -3.77 2.40
C SER A 265 -10.16 -3.29 1.09
N ASN A 266 -10.86 -2.16 1.13
CA ASN A 266 -11.59 -1.60 -0.02
C ASN A 266 -10.80 -0.59 -0.86
N TRP A 267 -9.53 -0.33 -0.50
CA TRP A 267 -8.65 0.57 -1.24
C TRP A 267 -8.01 -0.14 -2.44
N THR A 268 -7.84 0.58 -3.53
CA THR A 268 -7.01 0.14 -4.66
C THR A 268 -5.55 0.62 -4.50
N GLU A 269 -4.63 0.06 -5.30
CA GLU A 269 -3.25 0.57 -5.34
C GLU A 269 -3.21 2.07 -5.69
N LEU A 270 -4.06 2.48 -6.62
CA LEU A 270 -4.16 3.89 -7.00
C LEU A 270 -4.67 4.78 -5.87
N ASP A 271 -5.67 4.32 -5.10
CA ASP A 271 -6.18 5.08 -3.95
C ASP A 271 -5.08 5.27 -2.89
N ILE A 272 -4.24 4.25 -2.65
CA ILE A 272 -3.10 4.34 -1.73
C ILE A 272 -2.13 5.44 -2.19
N TRP A 273 -1.75 5.45 -3.46
CA TRP A 273 -0.81 6.43 -3.99
C TRP A 273 -1.39 7.85 -4.04
N GLN A 274 -2.66 7.98 -4.41
CA GLN A 274 -3.36 9.27 -4.38
C GLN A 274 -3.48 9.81 -2.95
N TYR A 275 -3.71 8.93 -1.97
CA TYR A 275 -3.80 9.32 -0.57
C TYR A 275 -2.45 9.71 -0.01
N ILE A 276 -1.37 8.96 -0.33
CA ILE A 276 0.01 9.32 0.03
C ILE A 276 0.34 10.71 -0.50
N TYR A 277 -0.04 10.97 -1.74
CA TYR A 277 0.18 12.26 -2.38
C TYR A 277 -0.63 13.39 -1.72
N ARG A 278 -1.92 13.17 -1.48
CA ARG A 278 -2.83 14.14 -0.86
C ARG A 278 -2.40 14.54 0.56
N GLU A 279 -2.04 13.55 1.35
CA GLU A 279 -1.71 13.74 2.77
C GLU A 279 -0.20 13.95 3.00
N SER A 280 0.61 13.94 1.94
CA SER A 280 2.08 14.04 2.01
C SER A 280 2.68 13.01 2.96
N ILE A 281 2.21 11.76 2.88
CA ILE A 281 2.65 10.69 3.78
C ILE A 281 4.09 10.30 3.44
N PRO A 282 5.02 10.31 4.39
CA PRO A 282 6.38 9.86 4.14
C PRO A 282 6.40 8.36 3.85
N ILE A 283 7.19 7.97 2.86
CA ILE A 283 7.39 6.59 2.43
C ILE A 283 8.89 6.32 2.20
N VAL A 284 9.25 5.04 2.19
CA VAL A 284 10.65 4.63 1.95
C VAL A 284 11.14 5.13 0.59
N PRO A 285 12.36 5.70 0.50
CA PRO A 285 12.92 6.21 -0.77
C PRO A 285 13.01 5.17 -1.90
N LEU A 286 13.00 3.89 -1.58
CA LEU A 286 12.99 2.79 -2.57
C LEU A 286 11.80 2.82 -3.53
N TYR A 287 10.72 3.52 -3.19
CA TYR A 287 9.58 3.69 -4.09
C TYR A 287 9.82 4.69 -5.22
N TYR A 288 10.80 5.57 -5.06
CA TYR A 288 11.21 6.55 -6.07
C TYR A 288 12.33 5.99 -6.94
N ALA A 289 12.32 6.36 -8.22
CA ALA A 289 13.37 5.97 -9.15
C ALA A 289 14.70 6.63 -8.77
N ALA A 290 15.75 5.82 -8.75
CA ALA A 290 17.12 6.26 -8.51
C ALA A 290 18.11 5.30 -9.18
N GLU A 291 19.32 5.77 -9.44
CA GLU A 291 20.42 4.91 -9.86
C GLU A 291 20.79 3.94 -8.75
N ARG A 292 20.64 2.63 -9.00
CA ARG A 292 20.90 1.59 -8.01
C ARG A 292 21.71 0.44 -8.63
N PRO A 293 22.60 -0.19 -7.84
CA PRO A 293 23.31 -1.38 -8.28
C PRO A 293 22.33 -2.57 -8.32
N VAL A 294 22.19 -3.16 -9.49
CA VAL A 294 21.31 -4.31 -9.71
C VAL A 294 22.01 -5.43 -10.47
N VAL A 295 21.54 -6.65 -10.26
CA VAL A 295 21.83 -7.82 -11.09
C VAL A 295 20.55 -8.31 -11.72
N GLU A 296 20.66 -8.93 -12.87
CA GLU A 296 19.52 -9.54 -13.55
C GLU A 296 19.52 -11.05 -13.28
N ARG A 297 18.45 -11.53 -12.66
CA ARG A 297 18.27 -12.94 -12.28
C ARG A 297 16.85 -13.37 -12.62
N ASP A 298 16.70 -14.42 -13.42
CA ASP A 298 15.39 -14.96 -13.82
C ASP A 298 14.43 -13.89 -14.36
N GLY A 299 14.95 -12.94 -15.14
CA GLY A 299 14.19 -11.82 -15.70
C GLY A 299 13.77 -10.73 -14.69
N MET A 300 14.27 -10.79 -13.45
CA MET A 300 14.05 -9.78 -12.42
C MET A 300 15.33 -8.96 -12.19
N LEU A 301 15.16 -7.67 -11.93
CA LEU A 301 16.23 -6.79 -11.48
C LEU A 301 16.30 -6.86 -9.95
N ILE A 302 17.32 -7.51 -9.42
CA ILE A 302 17.55 -7.63 -7.99
C ILE A 302 18.59 -6.60 -7.55
N MET A 303 18.24 -5.73 -6.62
CA MET A 303 19.17 -4.74 -6.07
C MET A 303 20.23 -5.41 -5.20
N VAL A 304 21.46 -4.99 -5.36
CA VAL A 304 22.57 -5.36 -4.48
C VAL A 304 22.61 -4.37 -3.33
N ASP A 305 22.02 -4.75 -2.19
CA ASP A 305 21.81 -3.85 -1.05
C ASP A 305 22.96 -3.87 -0.04
N ASP A 306 23.56 -5.05 0.16
CA ASP A 306 24.67 -5.24 1.10
C ASP A 306 25.59 -6.41 0.69
N ASP A 307 26.66 -6.59 1.47
CA ASP A 307 27.72 -7.60 1.23
C ASP A 307 27.25 -9.06 1.35
N ARG A 308 26.04 -9.29 1.85
CA ARG A 308 25.45 -10.65 1.96
C ARG A 308 24.91 -11.15 0.63
N MET A 309 24.88 -10.30 -0.40
CA MET A 309 24.41 -10.69 -1.73
C MET A 309 25.37 -11.72 -2.34
N LYS A 310 24.85 -12.92 -2.61
CA LYS A 310 25.58 -13.97 -3.33
C LYS A 310 25.38 -13.80 -4.82
N LEU A 311 26.43 -13.43 -5.53
CA LEU A 311 26.45 -13.33 -7.00
C LEU A 311 26.76 -14.68 -7.62
N HIS A 312 26.13 -14.99 -8.77
CA HIS A 312 26.52 -16.11 -9.63
C HIS A 312 27.74 -15.71 -10.50
N GLU A 313 28.50 -16.69 -11.01
CA GLU A 313 29.74 -16.45 -11.74
C GLU A 313 29.54 -15.60 -13.02
N ASP A 314 28.36 -15.68 -13.62
CA ASP A 314 27.97 -14.97 -14.84
C ASP A 314 27.28 -13.62 -14.58
N GLU A 315 26.91 -13.32 -13.33
CA GLU A 315 26.23 -12.08 -12.98
C GLU A 315 27.19 -10.89 -12.92
N LYS A 316 26.75 -9.78 -13.47
CA LYS A 316 27.47 -8.50 -13.41
C LYS A 316 26.57 -7.44 -12.80
N ILE A 317 27.10 -6.74 -11.83
CA ILE A 317 26.42 -5.58 -11.24
C ILE A 317 26.37 -4.47 -12.30
N LYS A 318 25.16 -3.95 -12.54
CA LYS A 318 24.91 -2.80 -13.41
C LYS A 318 24.25 -1.70 -12.60
N ILE A 319 24.60 -0.47 -12.87
CA ILE A 319 23.87 0.68 -12.32
C ILE A 319 22.71 0.97 -13.28
N LYS A 320 21.49 0.94 -12.75
CA LYS A 320 20.28 1.22 -13.53
C LYS A 320 19.36 2.17 -12.76
N GLN A 321 18.59 2.97 -13.50
CA GLN A 321 17.52 3.80 -12.94
C GLN A 321 16.31 2.90 -12.65
N VAL A 322 16.08 2.62 -11.36
CA VAL A 322 15.05 1.66 -10.93
C VAL A 322 14.32 2.14 -9.68
N ARG A 323 13.08 1.68 -9.53
CA ARG A 323 12.28 1.81 -8.32
C ARG A 323 11.61 0.49 -7.95
N PHE A 324 11.04 0.44 -6.76
CA PHE A 324 10.25 -0.69 -6.31
C PHE A 324 8.76 -0.34 -6.30
N ARG A 325 7.90 -1.26 -6.74
CA ARG A 325 6.43 -1.13 -6.61
C ARG A 325 5.93 -1.72 -5.30
N THR A 326 6.61 -2.75 -4.80
CA THR A 326 6.35 -3.37 -3.50
C THR A 326 7.67 -3.64 -2.79
N LEU A 327 7.66 -3.64 -1.46
CA LEU A 327 8.83 -3.93 -0.65
C LEU A 327 8.67 -5.24 0.12
N GLY A 328 9.71 -6.03 0.12
CA GLY A 328 9.78 -7.32 0.81
C GLY A 328 11.17 -7.60 1.37
N CYS A 329 11.65 -8.83 1.25
CA CYS A 329 13.06 -9.16 1.47
C CYS A 329 13.86 -8.80 0.21
N TYR A 330 15.00 -8.13 0.36
CA TYR A 330 15.69 -7.55 -0.78
C TYR A 330 16.08 -8.56 -1.87
N PRO A 331 16.59 -9.77 -1.57
CA PRO A 331 16.96 -10.70 -2.64
C PRO A 331 15.75 -11.41 -3.29
N LEU A 332 14.52 -11.18 -2.77
CA LEU A 332 13.28 -11.79 -3.24
C LEU A 332 12.32 -10.76 -3.86
N THR A 333 12.75 -9.51 -3.97
CA THR A 333 11.93 -8.41 -4.47
C THR A 333 12.60 -7.79 -5.69
N GLY A 334 11.97 -7.93 -6.85
CA GLY A 334 12.43 -7.32 -8.09
C GLY A 334 12.13 -5.83 -8.15
N ALA A 335 13.08 -5.06 -8.67
CA ALA A 335 12.89 -3.67 -9.05
C ALA A 335 12.35 -3.58 -10.48
N VAL A 336 11.83 -2.43 -10.86
CA VAL A 336 11.40 -2.08 -12.21
C VAL A 336 12.21 -0.90 -12.72
N GLU A 337 12.61 -0.91 -13.99
CA GLU A 337 13.19 0.27 -14.62
C GLU A 337 12.11 1.36 -14.73
N SER A 338 12.44 2.55 -14.28
CA SER A 338 11.50 3.66 -14.22
C SER A 338 12.26 4.97 -14.01
N ASP A 339 11.70 6.04 -14.57
CA ASP A 339 12.17 7.41 -14.35
C ASP A 339 11.31 8.18 -13.34
N ALA A 340 10.33 7.49 -12.70
CA ALA A 340 9.41 8.11 -11.76
C ALA A 340 10.10 8.37 -10.40
N ASP A 341 10.67 9.54 -10.24
CA ASP A 341 11.42 10.01 -9.08
C ASP A 341 10.59 10.87 -8.11
N ASP A 342 9.33 11.13 -8.45
CA ASP A 342 8.36 11.83 -7.61
C ASP A 342 7.00 11.12 -7.57
N LEU A 343 6.13 11.53 -6.62
CA LEU A 343 4.81 10.93 -6.45
C LEU A 343 3.90 11.12 -7.67
N SER A 344 4.01 12.26 -8.34
CA SER A 344 3.20 12.58 -9.53
C SER A 344 3.51 11.61 -10.67
N SER A 345 4.80 11.41 -10.93
CA SER A 345 5.29 10.49 -11.97
C SER A 345 4.93 9.04 -11.64
N ILE A 346 4.99 8.63 -10.37
CA ILE A 346 4.55 7.30 -9.93
C ILE A 346 3.06 7.08 -10.23
N VAL A 347 2.20 8.04 -9.90
CA VAL A 347 0.75 7.93 -10.16
C VAL A 347 0.47 7.87 -11.66
N LEU A 348 1.17 8.67 -12.48
CA LEU A 348 1.04 8.62 -13.94
C LEU A 348 1.49 7.26 -14.51
N GLU A 349 2.61 6.72 -14.04
CA GLU A 349 3.08 5.38 -14.45
C GLU A 349 2.06 4.29 -14.09
N LEU A 350 1.43 4.37 -12.92
CA LEU A 350 0.38 3.44 -12.50
C LEU A 350 -0.85 3.49 -13.40
N LEU A 351 -1.26 4.66 -13.84
CA LEU A 351 -2.38 4.81 -14.78
C LEU A 351 -2.09 4.14 -16.12
N GLN A 352 -0.81 4.08 -16.54
CA GLN A 352 -0.39 3.44 -17.77
C GLN A 352 -0.11 1.94 -17.64
N SER A 353 0.12 1.46 -16.40
CA SER A 353 0.48 0.07 -16.14
C SER A 353 -0.73 -0.87 -16.24
N ARG A 354 -0.52 -2.04 -16.86
CA ARG A 354 -1.50 -3.16 -16.89
C ARG A 354 -1.15 -4.27 -15.90
N THR A 355 0.00 -4.18 -15.27
CA THR A 355 0.55 -5.25 -14.45
C THR A 355 0.25 -5.02 -12.99
N SER A 356 -0.08 -6.09 -12.26
CA SER A 356 -0.24 -6.03 -10.80
C SER A 356 1.06 -5.58 -10.13
N GLU A 357 0.96 -4.86 -9.02
CA GLU A 357 2.09 -4.45 -8.18
C GLU A 357 2.94 -5.64 -7.69
N ARG A 358 2.35 -6.81 -7.59
CA ARG A 358 3.02 -8.04 -7.13
C ARG A 358 3.80 -8.75 -8.22
N GLN A 359 3.67 -8.36 -9.46
CA GLN A 359 4.47 -8.90 -10.55
C GLN A 359 5.95 -8.51 -10.33
N GLY A 360 6.81 -9.49 -10.09
CA GLY A 360 8.22 -9.28 -9.72
C GLY A 360 8.58 -9.75 -8.31
N ARG A 361 7.63 -10.34 -7.58
CA ARG A 361 7.96 -11.09 -6.35
C ARG A 361 8.22 -12.55 -6.67
N ALA A 362 9.37 -13.06 -6.25
CA ALA A 362 9.74 -14.47 -6.46
C ALA A 362 8.69 -15.45 -5.89
N ILE A 363 8.03 -15.08 -4.79
CA ILE A 363 7.02 -15.93 -4.13
C ILE A 363 5.70 -16.04 -4.91
N ASP A 364 5.40 -15.09 -5.80
CA ASP A 364 4.15 -15.06 -6.56
C ASP A 364 4.26 -15.85 -7.88
N SER A 365 5.44 -16.34 -8.24
CA SER A 365 5.68 -17.27 -9.36
C SER A 365 5.28 -18.73 -9.02
N ASP A 366 4.97 -19.00 -7.75
CA ASP A 366 4.48 -20.31 -7.32
C ASP A 366 3.09 -20.62 -7.93
N SER A 367 2.74 -21.90 -7.99
CA SER A 367 1.53 -22.41 -8.66
C SER A 367 0.24 -21.68 -8.24
N SER A 368 -0.71 -21.58 -9.17
CA SER A 368 -2.06 -21.02 -8.95
C SER A 368 -2.73 -21.62 -7.71
N GLY A 369 -3.10 -20.77 -6.74
CA GLY A 369 -3.72 -21.18 -5.47
C GLY A 369 -2.75 -21.34 -4.28
N SER A 370 -1.44 -21.20 -4.48
CA SER A 370 -0.43 -21.30 -3.40
C SER A 370 -0.70 -20.30 -2.27
N MET A 371 -1.10 -19.07 -2.58
CA MET A 371 -1.37 -18.02 -1.59
C MET A 371 -2.61 -18.31 -0.73
N GLU A 372 -3.66 -18.93 -1.29
CA GLU A 372 -4.83 -19.34 -0.50
C GLU A 372 -4.47 -20.44 0.48
N LYS A 373 -3.65 -21.41 0.05
CA LYS A 373 -3.13 -22.47 0.91
C LYS A 373 -2.26 -21.91 2.04
N LYS A 374 -1.33 -20.99 1.72
CA LYS A 374 -0.50 -20.32 2.71
C LYS A 374 -1.31 -19.56 3.76
N LYS A 375 -2.42 -18.92 3.37
CA LYS A 375 -3.34 -18.26 4.32
C LYS A 375 -4.04 -19.26 5.24
N GLN A 376 -4.46 -20.41 4.72
CA GLN A 376 -5.00 -21.48 5.55
C GLN A 376 -3.98 -21.96 6.59
N GLU A 377 -2.68 -21.86 6.28
CA GLU A 377 -1.56 -22.19 7.16
C GLU A 377 -1.19 -21.04 8.12
N GLY A 378 -1.83 -19.87 8.02
CA GLY A 378 -1.61 -18.72 8.90
C GLY A 378 -0.77 -17.60 8.32
N TYR A 379 -0.45 -17.64 7.01
CA TYR A 379 0.20 -16.52 6.33
C TYR A 379 -0.68 -15.25 6.38
N PHE A 380 -0.01 -14.11 6.46
CA PHE A 380 -0.67 -12.80 6.56
C PHE A 380 -0.75 -12.12 5.20
#